data_8c888ad5b625daf76a1d9482bb4c7cc6
#
_entry.id   8c888ad5b625daf76a1d9482bb4c7cc6
#
_cell.length_a   1.000
_cell.length_b   1.000
_cell.length_c   1.000
_cell.angle_alpha   90.00
_cell.angle_beta   90.00
_cell.angle_gamma   90.00
#
_symmetry.space_group_name_H-M   'P 1'
#
loop_
_entity.id
_entity.type
_entity.pdbx_description
1 polymer ?
#
loop_
_entity_poly.entity_id
_entity_poly.type
_entity_poly.pdbx_seq_one_letter_code
_entity_poly.pdbx_strand_id
1 'polypeptide(L)'
;IEKVMRDNHLPLPSDEGTDGYWIKRGDATAQCRDDVRFCRDEGELAHAKDSFVQRGIQDVVVQAHVQGDLVKFYGVEGTGFFRCYYPGDDNGTKFEDDQMNGRPQHYPFSSRCLQADAEKLSRLLQTPVYGGDAIIKRNSDYVIIDFNDWPSFSRCREEAARAIVKRAAPALLLSSRRNN
;
A
#
# COMPACT_ATOMS: atom_id res chain seq x y z
N ILE A 1 -4.63 -8.54 4.79
CA ILE A 1 -3.55 -8.30 3.83
C ILE A 1 -2.22 -8.75 4.44
N GLU A 2 -1.81 -8.25 5.62
CA GLU A 2 -0.53 -8.60 6.26
C GLU A 2 -0.31 -10.09 6.45
N LYS A 3 -1.33 -10.82 6.93
CA LYS A 3 -1.24 -12.27 7.07
C LYS A 3 -0.89 -12.94 5.75
N VAL A 4 -1.54 -12.53 4.66
CA VAL A 4 -1.26 -13.04 3.31
C VAL A 4 0.17 -12.71 2.89
N MET A 5 0.64 -11.49 3.15
CA MET A 5 2.01 -11.08 2.85
C MET A 5 3.03 -11.91 3.64
N ARG A 6 2.81 -12.10 4.93
CA ARG A 6 3.67 -12.88 5.83
C ARG A 6 3.76 -14.34 5.40
N ASP A 7 2.61 -14.98 5.18
CA ASP A 7 2.51 -16.38 4.77
C ASP A 7 3.17 -16.63 3.39
N ASN A 8 3.32 -15.60 2.56
CA ASN A 8 3.91 -15.68 1.22
C ASN A 8 5.30 -15.03 1.10
N HIS A 9 5.93 -14.68 2.22
CA HIS A 9 7.26 -14.07 2.28
C HIS A 9 7.40 -12.79 1.42
N LEU A 10 6.33 -11.96 1.38
CA LEU A 10 6.37 -10.66 0.74
C LEU A 10 7.01 -9.63 1.68
N PRO A 11 7.68 -8.60 1.14
CA PRO A 11 8.36 -7.60 1.95
C PRO A 11 7.34 -6.71 2.69
N LEU A 12 7.30 -6.81 4.01
CA LEU A 12 6.45 -6.02 4.90
C LEU A 12 7.26 -5.51 6.10
N PRO A 13 6.81 -4.44 6.78
CA PRO A 13 7.43 -4.01 8.03
C PRO A 13 7.43 -5.10 9.09
N SER A 14 8.39 -5.03 10.02
CA SER A 14 8.37 -5.84 11.24
C SER A 14 7.22 -5.43 12.16
N ASP A 15 6.83 -6.30 13.06
CA ASP A 15 5.91 -5.99 14.16
C ASP A 15 6.65 -5.27 15.32
N GLU A 16 7.98 -5.39 15.36
CA GLU A 16 8.87 -4.79 16.36
C GLU A 16 9.81 -3.78 15.69
N GLY A 17 9.97 -2.62 16.30
CA GLY A 17 10.82 -1.55 15.82
C GLY A 17 11.25 -0.59 16.93
N THR A 18 12.35 0.13 16.68
CA THR A 18 12.92 1.11 17.60
C THR A 18 12.51 2.55 17.31
N ASP A 19 12.00 2.81 16.11
CA ASP A 19 11.72 4.15 15.60
C ASP A 19 10.23 4.52 15.67
N GLY A 20 9.45 3.78 16.49
CA GLY A 20 8.02 3.96 16.65
C GLY A 20 7.18 2.97 15.83
N TYR A 21 5.88 3.17 15.89
CA TYR A 21 4.87 2.25 15.35
C TYR A 21 3.77 3.00 14.61
N TRP A 22 3.23 2.36 13.60
CA TRP A 22 1.96 2.73 13.01
C TRP A 22 0.88 1.76 13.47
N ILE A 23 -0.23 2.29 13.97
CA ILE A 23 -1.45 1.52 14.21
C ILE A 23 -2.53 1.98 13.24
N LYS A 24 -3.17 1.03 12.59
CA LYS A 24 -4.19 1.28 11.56
C LYS A 24 -5.42 0.44 11.84
N ARG A 25 -6.58 0.95 11.45
CA ARG A 25 -7.82 0.17 11.41
C ARG A 25 -7.66 -1.02 10.46
N GLY A 26 -8.02 -2.24 10.90
CA GLY A 26 -7.84 -3.48 10.15
C GLY A 26 -9.12 -4.00 9.48
N ASP A 27 -10.30 -3.67 10.03
CA ASP A 27 -11.61 -4.18 9.59
C ASP A 27 -12.21 -3.42 8.39
N ALA A 28 -11.73 -2.20 8.09
CA ALA A 28 -12.23 -1.36 7.01
C ALA A 28 -11.16 -0.37 6.54
N THR A 29 -11.39 0.27 5.39
CA THR A 29 -10.63 1.44 4.97
C THR A 29 -10.76 2.56 6.01
N ALA A 30 -9.68 3.34 6.22
CA ALA A 30 -9.67 4.48 7.13
C ALA A 30 -10.83 5.43 6.82
N GLN A 31 -11.67 5.70 7.82
CA GLN A 31 -12.87 6.54 7.72
C GLN A 31 -12.63 7.94 8.29
N CYS A 32 -11.62 8.08 9.14
CA CYS A 32 -11.20 9.35 9.71
C CYS A 32 -9.69 9.33 9.98
N ARG A 33 -9.14 10.49 10.33
CA ARG A 33 -7.71 10.65 10.61
C ARG A 33 -7.21 9.73 11.74
N ASP A 34 -8.05 9.49 12.74
CA ASP A 34 -7.69 8.66 13.91
C ASP A 34 -7.68 7.15 13.60
N ASP A 35 -8.01 6.74 12.38
CA ASP A 35 -7.93 5.34 11.92
C ASP A 35 -6.53 4.94 11.46
N VAL A 36 -5.61 5.90 11.32
CA VAL A 36 -4.18 5.69 11.09
C VAL A 36 -3.42 6.60 12.02
N ARG A 37 -2.58 6.05 12.88
CA ARG A 37 -1.88 6.83 13.89
C ARG A 37 -0.44 6.36 14.05
N PHE A 38 0.49 7.32 14.12
CA PHE A 38 1.85 7.09 14.53
C PHE A 38 1.98 7.14 16.05
N CYS A 39 2.73 6.19 16.62
CA CYS A 39 3.05 6.07 18.04
C CYS A 39 4.57 6.02 18.19
N ARG A 40 5.14 6.91 19.01
CA ARG A 40 6.59 7.02 19.17
C ARG A 40 7.21 5.86 19.93
N ASP A 41 6.42 5.24 20.81
CA ASP A 41 6.84 4.17 21.68
C ASP A 41 5.68 3.21 22.01
N GLU A 42 5.99 2.16 22.77
CA GLU A 42 5.01 1.16 23.19
C GLU A 42 3.93 1.73 24.12
N GLY A 43 4.24 2.77 24.89
CA GLY A 43 3.27 3.43 25.76
C GLY A 43 2.19 4.16 24.95
N GLU A 44 2.62 4.94 23.94
CA GLU A 44 1.67 5.57 23.01
C GLU A 44 0.89 4.54 22.20
N LEU A 45 1.54 3.44 21.81
CA LEU A 45 0.87 2.35 21.09
C LEU A 45 -0.20 1.69 21.95
N ALA A 46 0.06 1.45 23.25
CA ALA A 46 -0.93 0.91 24.18
C ALA A 46 -2.16 1.84 24.29
N HIS A 47 -1.93 3.13 24.52
CA HIS A 47 -3.02 4.12 24.57
C HIS A 47 -3.80 4.21 23.25
N ALA A 48 -3.12 4.09 22.12
CA ALA A 48 -3.78 4.08 20.82
C ALA A 48 -4.67 2.83 20.67
N LYS A 49 -4.19 1.64 21.04
CA LYS A 49 -5.01 0.41 21.05
C LYS A 49 -6.27 0.56 21.90
N ASP A 50 -6.14 1.12 23.10
CA ASP A 50 -7.30 1.39 23.98
C ASP A 50 -8.32 2.32 23.32
N SER A 51 -7.83 3.36 22.62
CA SER A 51 -8.71 4.28 21.88
C SER A 51 -9.47 3.57 20.75
N PHE A 52 -8.82 2.65 20.00
CA PHE A 52 -9.50 1.84 18.97
C PHE A 52 -10.58 0.96 19.60
N VAL A 53 -10.28 0.28 20.73
CA VAL A 53 -11.26 -0.54 21.47
C VAL A 53 -12.45 0.28 21.94
N GLN A 54 -12.23 1.48 22.51
CA GLN A 54 -13.31 2.39 22.95
C GLN A 54 -14.21 2.83 21.79
N ARG A 55 -13.68 2.93 20.58
CA ARG A 55 -14.42 3.22 19.35
C ARG A 55 -15.11 1.98 18.76
N GLY A 56 -14.99 0.81 19.38
CA GLY A 56 -15.56 -0.45 18.90
C GLY A 56 -14.77 -1.14 17.81
N ILE A 57 -13.54 -0.69 17.53
CA ILE A 57 -12.66 -1.25 16.50
C ILE A 57 -11.74 -2.26 17.18
N GLN A 58 -11.98 -3.56 16.93
CA GLN A 58 -11.20 -4.65 17.55
C GLN A 58 -10.08 -5.16 16.64
N ASP A 59 -10.23 -5.01 15.33
CA ASP A 59 -9.22 -5.43 14.35
C ASP A 59 -8.34 -4.24 14.00
N VAL A 60 -7.09 -4.31 14.41
CA VAL A 60 -6.07 -3.30 14.15
C VAL A 60 -4.81 -3.94 13.59
N VAL A 61 -4.15 -3.21 12.73
CA VAL A 61 -2.84 -3.56 12.15
C VAL A 61 -1.78 -2.71 12.84
N VAL A 62 -0.73 -3.33 13.35
CA VAL A 62 0.43 -2.66 13.95
C VAL A 62 1.67 -2.99 13.13
N GLN A 63 2.39 -1.95 12.72
CA GLN A 63 3.63 -2.06 11.94
C GLN A 63 4.70 -1.17 12.56
N ALA A 64 5.93 -1.66 12.64
CA ALA A 64 7.06 -0.79 12.98
C ALA A 64 7.22 0.33 11.95
N HIS A 65 7.59 1.51 12.41
CA HIS A 65 7.98 2.58 11.51
C HIS A 65 9.27 2.19 10.77
N VAL A 66 9.29 2.42 9.46
CA VAL A 66 10.43 2.13 8.59
C VAL A 66 10.95 3.44 8.01
N GLN A 67 12.23 3.73 8.26
CA GLN A 67 12.91 4.88 7.68
C GLN A 67 13.21 4.65 6.20
N GLY A 68 12.88 5.64 5.36
CA GLY A 68 13.15 5.58 3.93
C GLY A 68 12.24 6.49 3.10
N ASP A 69 12.32 6.35 1.79
CA ASP A 69 11.52 7.13 0.86
C ASP A 69 10.14 6.49 0.66
N LEU A 70 9.09 7.27 0.90
CA LEU A 70 7.73 6.85 0.57
C LEU A 70 7.54 6.87 -0.96
N VAL A 71 7.12 5.75 -1.50
CA VAL A 71 6.78 5.57 -2.92
C VAL A 71 5.36 5.04 -3.04
N LYS A 72 4.51 5.74 -3.77
CA LYS A 72 3.20 5.24 -4.17
C LYS A 72 3.32 4.46 -5.45
N PHE A 73 2.69 3.27 -5.51
CA PHE A 73 2.67 2.47 -6.71
C PHE A 73 1.24 2.17 -7.18
N TYR A 74 1.10 1.94 -8.47
CA TYR A 74 -0.16 1.60 -9.14
C TYR A 74 0.08 0.54 -10.19
N GLY A 75 -0.82 -0.44 -10.28
CA GLY A 75 -0.70 -1.52 -11.25
C GLY A 75 -2.03 -2.10 -11.68
N VAL A 76 -1.98 -2.81 -12.83
CA VAL A 76 -3.08 -3.65 -13.31
C VAL A 76 -2.48 -5.01 -13.70
N GLU A 77 -2.87 -6.03 -12.96
CA GLU A 77 -2.31 -7.38 -13.03
C GLU A 77 -2.35 -7.96 -14.46
N GLY A 78 -1.21 -8.52 -14.88
CA GLY A 78 -1.07 -9.20 -16.17
C GLY A 78 -1.05 -8.29 -17.41
N THR A 79 -1.04 -6.96 -17.24
CA THR A 79 -1.03 -6.01 -18.38
C THR A 79 0.33 -5.39 -18.67
N GLY A 80 1.27 -5.49 -17.73
CA GLY A 80 2.55 -4.81 -17.73
C GLY A 80 2.48 -3.34 -17.31
N PHE A 81 1.28 -2.84 -16.99
CA PHE A 81 1.13 -1.49 -16.44
C PHE A 81 1.54 -1.48 -14.96
N PHE A 82 2.59 -0.71 -14.65
CA PHE A 82 3.04 -0.41 -13.29
C PHE A 82 3.69 0.97 -13.26
N ARG A 83 3.36 1.78 -12.26
CA ARG A 83 3.91 3.13 -12.07
C ARG A 83 4.24 3.37 -10.61
N CYS A 84 5.37 4.05 -10.38
CA CYS A 84 5.81 4.50 -9.07
C CYS A 84 5.94 6.02 -9.05
N TYR A 85 5.57 6.62 -7.93
CA TYR A 85 5.64 8.08 -7.72
C TYR A 85 6.11 8.38 -6.30
N TYR A 86 6.94 9.42 -6.17
CA TYR A 86 7.31 10.00 -4.88
C TYR A 86 6.32 11.12 -4.53
N PRO A 87 5.48 10.97 -3.50
CA PRO A 87 4.52 12.04 -3.13
C PRO A 87 5.22 13.34 -2.75
N GLY A 88 6.42 13.23 -2.13
CA GLY A 88 7.19 14.38 -1.67
C GLY A 88 7.83 15.24 -2.77
N ASP A 89 7.85 14.77 -4.04
CA ASP A 89 8.36 15.57 -5.16
C ASP A 89 7.38 16.64 -5.62
N ASP A 90 6.11 16.44 -5.35
CA ASP A 90 5.09 17.44 -5.64
C ASP A 90 4.88 18.31 -4.40
N ASN A 91 4.81 19.62 -4.56
CA ASN A 91 4.52 20.59 -3.49
C ASN A 91 3.11 20.41 -2.85
N GLY A 92 2.46 19.27 -3.05
CA GLY A 92 1.11 18.96 -2.63
C GLY A 92 1.00 17.64 -1.87
N THR A 93 1.67 17.52 -0.71
CA THR A 93 1.35 16.44 0.23
C THR A 93 0.00 16.72 0.87
N LYS A 94 -1.01 15.92 0.54
CA LYS A 94 -2.37 16.08 1.08
C LYS A 94 -2.51 15.65 2.54
N PHE A 95 -1.52 14.95 3.11
CA PHE A 95 -1.56 14.42 4.47
C PHE A 95 -0.22 14.67 5.17
N GLU A 96 -0.28 15.15 6.42
CA GLU A 96 0.89 15.36 7.28
C GLU A 96 1.67 14.05 7.56
N ASP A 97 1.00 12.90 7.47
CA ASP A 97 1.59 11.58 7.66
C ASP A 97 2.64 11.20 6.60
N ASP A 98 2.52 11.75 5.38
CA ASP A 98 3.55 11.61 4.32
C ASP A 98 4.87 12.32 4.69
N GLN A 99 4.88 13.15 5.75
CA GLN A 99 6.06 13.93 6.17
C GLN A 99 6.96 13.21 7.18
N MET A 100 6.50 12.10 7.79
CA MET A 100 7.27 11.40 8.84
C MET A 100 8.65 10.91 8.34
N ASN A 101 8.77 10.55 7.09
CA ASN A 101 10.04 10.16 6.45
C ASN A 101 10.79 11.34 5.80
N GLY A 102 10.24 12.56 5.88
CA GLY A 102 10.85 13.76 5.31
C GLY A 102 10.80 13.81 3.78
N ARG A 103 11.72 14.58 3.18
CA ARG A 103 11.84 14.67 1.72
C ARG A 103 12.52 13.43 1.16
N PRO A 104 12.06 12.91 0.00
CA PRO A 104 12.68 11.77 -0.63
C PRO A 104 14.17 12.01 -0.92
N GLN A 105 14.98 11.02 -0.65
CA GLN A 105 16.40 10.99 -0.98
C GLN A 105 16.66 10.29 -2.32
N HIS A 106 15.61 9.74 -2.92
CA HIS A 106 15.63 8.96 -4.16
C HIS A 106 16.60 7.77 -4.08
N TYR A 107 16.52 7.00 -3.00
CA TYR A 107 17.30 5.78 -2.85
C TYR A 107 17.05 4.85 -4.05
N PRO A 108 18.11 4.27 -4.64
CA PRO A 108 17.94 3.37 -5.77
C PRO A 108 17.19 2.10 -5.34
N PHE A 109 16.27 1.63 -6.16
CA PHE A 109 15.56 0.36 -5.95
C PHE A 109 15.14 -0.27 -7.28
N SER A 110 14.78 -1.54 -7.25
CA SER A 110 14.24 -2.24 -8.41
C SER A 110 12.72 -2.10 -8.47
N SER A 111 12.22 -1.18 -9.29
CA SER A 111 10.78 -1.06 -9.56
C SER A 111 10.19 -2.36 -10.14
N ARG A 112 11.00 -3.15 -10.86
CA ARG A 112 10.60 -4.46 -11.39
C ARG A 112 10.38 -5.50 -10.27
N CYS A 113 11.21 -5.48 -9.22
CA CYS A 113 11.02 -6.36 -8.07
C CYS A 113 9.75 -5.96 -7.31
N LEU A 114 9.56 -4.66 -7.04
CA LEU A 114 8.34 -4.15 -6.40
C LEU A 114 7.08 -4.49 -7.21
N GLN A 115 7.13 -4.36 -8.55
CA GLN A 115 6.05 -4.79 -9.44
C GLN A 115 5.76 -6.28 -9.27
N ALA A 116 6.78 -7.14 -9.27
CA ALA A 116 6.60 -8.58 -9.16
C ALA A 116 5.94 -8.98 -7.84
N ASP A 117 6.35 -8.36 -6.72
CA ASP A 117 5.76 -8.60 -5.40
C ASP A 117 4.33 -8.06 -5.31
N ALA A 118 4.08 -6.86 -5.83
CA ALA A 118 2.74 -6.27 -5.90
C ALA A 118 1.79 -7.11 -6.78
N GLU A 119 2.25 -7.61 -7.92
CA GLU A 119 1.46 -8.51 -8.77
C GLU A 119 1.21 -9.88 -8.10
N LYS A 120 2.18 -10.40 -7.35
CA LYS A 120 1.98 -11.62 -6.54
C LYS A 120 0.90 -11.38 -5.50
N LEU A 121 0.95 -10.27 -4.77
CA LEU A 121 -0.06 -9.90 -3.77
C LEU A 121 -1.44 -9.69 -4.41
N SER A 122 -1.50 -9.00 -5.55
CA SER A 122 -2.72 -8.79 -6.34
C SER A 122 -3.41 -10.12 -6.68
N ARG A 123 -2.65 -11.13 -7.15
CA ARG A 123 -3.20 -12.47 -7.45
C ARG A 123 -3.70 -13.18 -6.21
N LEU A 124 -2.96 -13.13 -5.10
CA LEU A 124 -3.34 -13.76 -3.84
C LEU A 124 -4.62 -13.18 -3.25
N LEU A 125 -4.79 -11.86 -3.38
CA LEU A 125 -5.96 -11.13 -2.91
C LEU A 125 -7.10 -11.06 -3.93
N GLN A 126 -6.90 -11.56 -5.16
CA GLN A 126 -7.84 -11.44 -6.27
C GLN A 126 -8.22 -9.98 -6.59
N THR A 127 -7.24 -9.08 -6.48
CA THR A 127 -7.39 -7.64 -6.65
C THR A 127 -6.60 -7.19 -7.89
N PRO A 128 -7.12 -7.39 -9.10
CA PRO A 128 -6.36 -7.19 -10.34
C PRO A 128 -6.07 -5.71 -10.67
N VAL A 129 -6.82 -4.78 -10.08
CA VAL A 129 -6.62 -3.33 -10.21
C VAL A 129 -6.19 -2.82 -8.84
N TYR A 130 -4.94 -2.47 -8.70
CA TYR A 130 -4.34 -2.24 -7.38
C TYR A 130 -3.45 -1.00 -7.32
N GLY A 131 -3.21 -0.55 -6.12
CA GLY A 131 -2.20 0.42 -5.76
C GLY A 131 -1.77 0.24 -4.32
N GLY A 132 -0.82 1.01 -3.88
CA GLY A 132 -0.32 0.92 -2.52
C GLY A 132 0.87 1.84 -2.27
N ASP A 133 1.40 1.70 -1.08
CA ASP A 133 2.53 2.47 -0.59
C ASP A 133 3.68 1.53 -0.20
N ALA A 134 4.89 1.92 -0.56
CA ALA A 134 6.11 1.22 -0.18
C ALA A 134 7.12 2.20 0.41
N ILE A 135 7.96 1.73 1.32
CA ILE A 135 9.11 2.48 1.83
C ILE A 135 10.37 1.89 1.22
N ILE A 136 11.12 2.71 0.50
CA ILE A 136 12.43 2.36 -0.06
C ILE A 136 13.50 2.70 0.97
N LYS A 137 14.19 1.70 1.46
CA LYS A 137 15.23 1.86 2.48
C LYS A 137 16.56 2.31 1.86
N ARG A 138 17.42 2.91 2.68
CA ARG A 138 18.75 3.37 2.25
C ARG A 138 19.63 2.28 1.62
N ASN A 139 19.43 1.04 2.00
CA ASN A 139 20.16 -0.12 1.46
C ASN A 139 19.57 -0.69 0.16
N SER A 140 18.65 0.04 -0.48
CA SER A 140 17.96 -0.37 -1.71
C SER A 140 16.92 -1.48 -1.56
N ASP A 141 16.68 -1.98 -0.34
CA ASP A 141 15.54 -2.84 -0.04
C ASP A 141 14.26 -2.00 0.06
N TYR A 142 13.11 -2.66 0.07
CA TYR A 142 11.82 -2.00 0.31
C TYR A 142 10.90 -2.88 1.16
N VAL A 143 9.88 -2.23 1.70
CA VAL A 143 8.73 -2.90 2.32
C VAL A 143 7.44 -2.29 1.77
N ILE A 144 6.41 -3.11 1.60
CA ILE A 144 5.06 -2.66 1.23
C ILE A 144 4.32 -2.40 2.54
N ILE A 145 3.85 -1.16 2.73
CA ILE A 145 3.18 -0.72 3.96
C ILE A 145 1.67 -0.57 3.79
N ASP A 146 1.19 -0.51 2.56
CA ASP A 146 -0.24 -0.44 2.24
C ASP A 146 -0.52 -1.04 0.87
N PHE A 147 -1.72 -1.63 0.71
CA PHE A 147 -2.17 -2.22 -0.54
C PHE A 147 -3.69 -2.10 -0.67
N ASN A 148 -4.15 -1.46 -1.73
CA ASN A 148 -5.53 -1.10 -1.95
C ASN A 148 -6.06 -1.60 -3.30
N ASP A 149 -7.33 -1.96 -3.35
CA ASP A 149 -8.07 -2.12 -4.57
C ASP A 149 -8.56 -0.76 -5.14
N TRP A 150 -8.72 -0.68 -6.44
CA TRP A 150 -9.26 0.48 -7.16
C TRP A 150 -8.71 1.84 -6.67
N PRO A 151 -7.40 2.09 -6.70
CA PRO A 151 -6.83 3.37 -6.32
C PRO A 151 -7.27 4.48 -7.28
N SER A 152 -7.13 5.75 -6.87
CA SER A 152 -7.61 6.88 -7.66
C SER A 152 -6.93 7.08 -9.02
N PHE A 153 -5.72 6.53 -9.23
CA PHE A 153 -4.89 6.71 -10.44
C PHE A 153 -4.72 8.16 -10.87
N SER A 154 -4.82 9.13 -9.96
CA SER A 154 -4.88 10.56 -10.30
C SER A 154 -3.73 11.04 -11.19
N ARG A 155 -2.57 10.39 -11.10
CA ARG A 155 -1.35 10.73 -11.85
C ARG A 155 -1.18 9.97 -13.17
N CYS A 156 -1.96 8.89 -13.39
CA CYS A 156 -1.78 7.99 -14.53
C CYS A 156 -3.11 7.45 -15.09
N ARG A 157 -4.18 8.25 -15.00
CA ARG A 157 -5.56 7.84 -15.33
C ARG A 157 -5.72 7.21 -16.70
N GLU A 158 -5.17 7.83 -17.74
CA GLU A 158 -5.34 7.34 -19.10
C GLU A 158 -4.61 6.02 -19.35
N GLU A 159 -3.39 5.87 -18.81
CA GLU A 159 -2.63 4.63 -18.93
C GLU A 159 -3.31 3.51 -18.12
N ALA A 160 -3.76 3.82 -16.90
CA ALA A 160 -4.49 2.89 -16.07
C ALA A 160 -5.79 2.44 -16.74
N ALA A 161 -6.57 3.37 -17.30
CA ALA A 161 -7.81 3.05 -18.02
C ALA A 161 -7.57 2.09 -19.18
N ARG A 162 -6.54 2.34 -20.00
CA ARG A 162 -6.14 1.43 -21.11
C ARG A 162 -5.76 0.05 -20.58
N ALA A 163 -5.02 -0.02 -19.48
CA ALA A 163 -4.62 -1.28 -18.86
C ALA A 163 -5.83 -2.05 -18.30
N ILE A 164 -6.76 -1.35 -17.65
CA ILE A 164 -7.99 -1.94 -17.12
C ILE A 164 -8.85 -2.53 -18.25
N VAL A 165 -9.03 -1.79 -19.34
CA VAL A 165 -9.74 -2.29 -20.53
C VAL A 165 -9.05 -3.52 -21.10
N LYS A 166 -7.72 -3.49 -21.25
CA LYS A 166 -6.93 -4.65 -21.72
C LYS A 166 -7.12 -5.87 -20.82
N ARG A 167 -7.19 -5.68 -19.50
CA ARG A 167 -7.40 -6.76 -18.52
C ARG A 167 -8.82 -7.34 -18.59
N ALA A 168 -9.82 -6.49 -18.80
CA ALA A 168 -11.23 -6.86 -18.83
C ALA A 168 -11.67 -7.49 -20.18
N ALA A 169 -11.03 -7.13 -21.29
CA ALA A 169 -11.41 -7.56 -22.63
C ALA A 169 -11.59 -9.09 -22.81
N PRO A 170 -10.70 -9.98 -22.31
CA PRO A 170 -10.88 -11.41 -22.42
C PRO A 170 -12.14 -11.93 -21.73
N ALA A 171 -12.51 -11.37 -20.58
CA ALA A 171 -13.70 -11.77 -19.84
C ALA A 171 -15.00 -11.34 -20.56
N LEU A 172 -15.01 -10.17 -21.18
CA LEU A 172 -16.13 -9.66 -21.97
C LEU A 172 -16.39 -10.54 -23.21
N LEU A 173 -15.35 -10.99 -23.89
CA LEU A 173 -15.46 -11.89 -25.05
C LEU A 173 -15.99 -13.29 -24.69
N LEU A 174 -15.67 -13.78 -23.50
CA LEU A 174 -16.16 -15.07 -23.01
C LEU A 174 -17.63 -15.00 -22.57
N SER A 175 -18.07 -13.88 -22.00
CA SER A 175 -19.48 -13.69 -21.59
C SER A 175 -20.43 -13.57 -22.78
N SER A 176 -20.00 -12.92 -23.87
CA SER A 176 -20.80 -12.78 -25.09
C SER A 176 -21.03 -14.10 -25.82
N ARG A 177 -20.13 -15.10 -25.67
CA ARG A 177 -20.26 -16.44 -26.27
C ARG A 177 -21.20 -17.39 -25.50
N ARG A 178 -21.54 -17.07 -24.24
CA ARG A 178 -22.46 -17.88 -23.43
C ARG A 178 -23.93 -17.50 -23.59
N ASN A 179 -24.20 -16.37 -24.22
CA ASN A 179 -25.57 -15.85 -24.45
C ASN A 179 -26.07 -16.03 -25.90
N ASN A 180 -25.34 -16.79 -26.71
CA ASN A 180 -25.73 -17.29 -28.03
C ASN A 180 -25.79 -18.84 -27.97
#